data_6ba13d5872d3001da0cda08f171a392f
#
_entry.id   6ba13d5872d3001da0cda08f171a392f
#
_cell.length_a   1.000
_cell.length_b   1.000
_cell.length_c   1.000
_cell.angle_alpha   90.00
_cell.angle_beta   90.00
_cell.angle_gamma   90.00
#
_symmetry.space_group_name_H-M   'P 1'
#
loop_
_entity.id
_entity.type
_entity.pdbx_description
1 polymer ?
#
loop_
_entity_poly.entity_id
_entity_poly.type
_entity_poly.pdbx_seq_one_letter_code
_entity_poly.pdbx_strand_id
1 'polypeptide(L)'
;PADTKSRNKFQPLRRQIAALFIGLLLLSLIAITAINAMFLEHYYISRKTEVLKEAVEKLEKLDVHTDSGGVSSADISDEIFRKCSENNLTWVVITEDGQNVCSVGSNEDLLEARLLGYVYNLDKQKTKEKILVQEDDYVIQQVSDRFAGMEYVESWGQLKNGCYFLIRTPLESIRESVSISNSFYLYVGITIIVISGILIWIITKKITKPISELTLLSTKMSELDFDAKY
;
A
#
# COMPACT_ATOMS: atom_id res chain seq x y z
N PRO A 1 20.21 -14.77 -57.17
CA PRO A 1 19.99 -13.44 -56.53
C PRO A 1 18.54 -13.20 -56.06
N ALA A 2 17.66 -14.21 -56.17
CA ALA A 2 16.23 -14.07 -55.78
C ALA A 2 15.96 -14.31 -54.26
N ASP A 3 16.90 -14.91 -53.56
CA ASP A 3 16.70 -15.40 -52.20
C ASP A 3 16.83 -14.31 -51.12
N THR A 4 17.42 -13.18 -51.43
CA THR A 4 17.67 -12.10 -50.47
C THR A 4 16.42 -11.18 -50.29
N LYS A 5 15.53 -11.11 -51.25
CA LYS A 5 14.41 -10.18 -51.27
C LYS A 5 13.20 -10.71 -50.48
N SER A 6 13.05 -12.04 -50.35
CA SER A 6 12.00 -12.69 -49.57
C SER A 6 12.32 -12.64 -48.07
N ARG A 7 13.57 -12.76 -47.67
CA ARG A 7 14.03 -12.74 -46.31
C ARG A 7 13.76 -11.40 -45.58
N ASN A 8 13.72 -10.31 -46.35
CA ASN A 8 13.50 -8.96 -45.82
C ASN A 8 12.05 -8.63 -45.51
N LYS A 9 11.07 -9.37 -46.08
CA LYS A 9 9.66 -9.07 -45.94
C LYS A 9 9.07 -9.58 -44.61
N PHE A 10 9.66 -10.61 -44.01
CA PHE A 10 9.20 -11.21 -42.73
C PHE A 10 9.91 -10.65 -41.47
N GLN A 11 11.01 -9.92 -41.66
CA GLN A 11 11.68 -9.23 -40.55
C GLN A 11 10.80 -8.16 -39.88
N PRO A 12 9.98 -7.36 -40.63
CA PRO A 12 9.10 -6.38 -39.99
C PRO A 12 7.99 -7.04 -39.16
N LEU A 13 7.37 -8.15 -39.59
CA LEU A 13 6.34 -8.85 -38.86
C LEU A 13 6.85 -9.40 -37.53
N ARG A 14 8.03 -10.00 -37.53
CA ARG A 14 8.68 -10.51 -36.33
C ARG A 14 8.96 -9.41 -35.30
N ARG A 15 9.45 -8.25 -35.77
CA ARG A 15 9.68 -7.09 -34.89
C ARG A 15 8.38 -6.51 -34.35
N GLN A 16 7.34 -6.48 -35.19
CA GLN A 16 6.00 -6.00 -34.79
C GLN A 16 5.40 -6.88 -33.69
N ILE A 17 5.43 -8.22 -33.85
CA ILE A 17 4.93 -9.15 -32.83
C ILE A 17 5.72 -9.01 -31.53
N ALA A 18 7.05 -8.99 -31.59
CA ALA A 18 7.89 -8.82 -30.42
C ALA A 18 7.63 -7.48 -29.70
N ALA A 19 7.52 -6.38 -30.48
CA ALA A 19 7.22 -5.06 -29.95
C ALA A 19 5.84 -4.99 -29.28
N LEU A 20 4.84 -5.66 -29.87
CA LEU A 20 3.49 -5.72 -29.31
C LEU A 20 3.49 -6.45 -27.94
N PHE A 21 4.14 -7.61 -27.85
CA PHE A 21 4.22 -8.35 -26.59
C PHE A 21 5.03 -7.61 -25.52
N ILE A 22 6.16 -7.03 -25.88
CA ILE A 22 6.98 -6.22 -24.96
C ILE A 22 6.18 -4.98 -24.53
N GLY A 23 5.47 -4.33 -25.46
CA GLY A 23 4.60 -3.20 -25.16
C GLY A 23 3.48 -3.56 -24.19
N LEU A 24 2.86 -4.74 -24.35
CA LEU A 24 1.83 -5.23 -23.45
C LEU A 24 2.39 -5.50 -22.04
N LEU A 25 3.58 -6.09 -21.95
CA LEU A 25 4.25 -6.34 -20.65
C LEU A 25 4.61 -5.02 -19.95
N LEU A 26 5.13 -4.04 -20.68
CA LEU A 26 5.42 -2.71 -20.16
C LEU A 26 4.14 -2.02 -19.66
N LEU A 27 3.07 -2.08 -20.45
CA LEU A 27 1.79 -1.51 -20.05
C LEU A 27 1.26 -2.16 -18.78
N SER A 28 1.35 -3.49 -18.65
CA SER A 28 0.92 -4.22 -17.46
C SER A 28 1.75 -3.84 -16.23
N LEU A 29 3.06 -3.66 -16.37
CA LEU A 29 3.93 -3.23 -15.29
C LEU A 29 3.58 -1.81 -14.83
N ILE A 30 3.38 -0.89 -15.76
CA ILE A 30 2.94 0.48 -15.45
C ILE A 30 1.58 0.46 -14.76
N ALA A 31 0.64 -0.35 -15.24
CA ALA A 31 -0.69 -0.46 -14.63
C ALA A 31 -0.61 -1.00 -13.19
N ILE A 32 0.17 -2.05 -12.95
CA ILE A 32 0.36 -2.63 -11.61
C ILE A 32 0.96 -1.59 -10.66
N THR A 33 2.03 -0.91 -11.06
CA THR A 33 2.67 0.10 -10.20
C THR A 33 1.76 1.30 -9.94
N ALA A 34 1.00 1.74 -10.95
CA ALA A 34 0.05 2.83 -10.79
C ALA A 34 -1.11 2.46 -9.84
N ILE A 35 -1.70 1.27 -10.02
CA ILE A 35 -2.76 0.76 -9.14
C ILE A 35 -2.22 0.64 -7.71
N ASN A 36 -1.05 0.05 -7.54
CA ASN A 36 -0.44 -0.10 -6.22
C ASN A 36 -0.22 1.26 -5.54
N ALA A 37 0.35 2.23 -6.26
CA ALA A 37 0.59 3.57 -5.71
C ALA A 37 -0.71 4.32 -5.33
N MET A 38 -1.79 4.14 -6.12
CA MET A 38 -3.07 4.83 -5.86
C MET A 38 -3.90 4.19 -4.76
N PHE A 39 -3.96 2.85 -4.75
CA PHE A 39 -4.89 2.12 -3.89
C PHE A 39 -4.29 1.69 -2.56
N LEU A 40 -2.98 1.46 -2.50
CA LEU A 40 -2.36 0.88 -1.32
C LEU A 40 -2.41 1.83 -0.12
N GLU A 41 -2.13 3.12 -0.31
CA GLU A 41 -2.22 4.12 0.76
C GLU A 41 -3.66 4.22 1.30
N HIS A 42 -4.65 4.29 0.40
CA HIS A 42 -6.06 4.35 0.80
C HIS A 42 -6.51 3.09 1.55
N TYR A 43 -6.10 1.92 1.07
CA TYR A 43 -6.39 0.65 1.71
C TYR A 43 -5.80 0.57 3.13
N TYR A 44 -4.55 1.02 3.30
CA TYR A 44 -3.90 1.02 4.61
C TYR A 44 -4.55 2.01 5.57
N ILE A 45 -4.90 3.21 5.13
CA ILE A 45 -5.63 4.18 5.96
C ILE A 45 -6.95 3.58 6.42
N SER A 46 -7.72 2.97 5.52
CA SER A 46 -8.98 2.31 5.85
C SER A 46 -8.76 1.17 6.87
N ARG A 47 -7.73 0.36 6.66
CA ARG A 47 -7.42 -0.74 7.59
C ARG A 47 -6.99 -0.24 8.97
N LYS A 48 -6.18 0.82 9.04
CA LYS A 48 -5.79 1.44 10.31
C LYS A 48 -6.97 2.10 11.02
N THR A 49 -7.89 2.70 10.26
CA THR A 49 -9.15 3.23 10.81
C THR A 49 -9.98 2.12 11.48
N GLU A 50 -10.07 0.94 10.86
CA GLU A 50 -10.77 -0.22 11.43
C GLU A 50 -10.08 -0.73 12.72
N VAL A 51 -8.75 -0.80 12.71
CA VAL A 51 -7.97 -1.16 13.90
C VAL A 51 -8.18 -0.17 15.04
N LEU A 52 -8.25 1.13 14.74
CA LEU A 52 -8.54 2.16 15.75
C LEU A 52 -9.96 2.02 16.31
N LYS A 53 -10.96 1.74 15.47
CA LYS A 53 -12.33 1.45 15.94
C LYS A 53 -12.35 0.27 16.92
N GLU A 54 -11.71 -0.84 16.53
CA GLU A 54 -11.60 -2.02 17.41
C GLU A 54 -10.87 -1.71 18.72
N ALA A 55 -9.86 -0.84 18.68
CA ALA A 55 -9.14 -0.42 19.86
C ALA A 55 -10.00 0.42 20.81
N VAL A 56 -10.81 1.36 20.27
CA VAL A 56 -11.75 2.17 21.05
C VAL A 56 -12.81 1.29 21.71
N GLU A 57 -13.42 0.36 20.97
CA GLU A 57 -14.41 -0.57 21.54
C GLU A 57 -13.84 -1.42 22.69
N LYS A 58 -12.57 -1.81 22.59
CA LYS A 58 -11.90 -2.56 23.66
C LYS A 58 -11.59 -1.67 24.85
N LEU A 59 -11.19 -0.43 24.59
CA LEU A 59 -10.95 0.56 25.65
C LEU A 59 -12.22 0.84 26.45
N GLU A 60 -13.39 0.91 25.80
CA GLU A 60 -14.67 1.07 26.46
C GLU A 60 -15.08 -0.12 27.34
N LYS A 61 -14.64 -1.33 26.97
CA LYS A 61 -14.89 -2.57 27.74
C LYS A 61 -13.98 -2.73 28.93
N LEU A 62 -12.83 -2.02 28.94
CA LEU A 62 -11.98 -1.92 30.10
C LEU A 62 -12.68 -0.97 31.08
N ASP A 63 -13.15 -1.55 32.18
CA ASP A 63 -13.69 -0.78 33.30
C ASP A 63 -12.50 -0.06 33.99
N VAL A 64 -12.11 1.08 33.40
CA VAL A 64 -11.05 1.94 33.93
C VAL A 64 -11.64 2.63 35.15
N HIS A 65 -11.63 1.92 36.30
CA HIS A 65 -12.05 2.50 37.56
C HIS A 65 -11.00 3.48 38.04
N THR A 66 -11.41 4.73 38.17
CA THR A 66 -10.68 5.79 38.87
C THR A 66 -10.84 5.67 40.40
N ASP A 67 -10.63 4.49 40.95
CA ASP A 67 -10.36 4.43 42.40
C ASP A 67 -8.95 4.95 42.65
N SER A 68 -8.80 5.77 43.67
CA SER A 68 -7.69 6.63 44.07
C SER A 68 -6.27 5.97 44.14
N GLY A 69 -5.99 5.06 43.28
CA GLY A 69 -4.75 4.28 43.24
C GLY A 69 -4.25 3.96 41.82
N GLY A 70 -4.51 4.77 40.83
CA GLY A 70 -3.99 4.60 39.47
C GLY A 70 -4.22 3.18 38.91
N VAL A 71 -4.72 3.04 37.71
CA VAL A 71 -4.75 1.74 37.03
C VAL A 71 -3.29 1.27 36.92
N SER A 72 -2.95 0.24 37.68
CA SER A 72 -1.67 -0.42 37.51
C SER A 72 -1.59 -0.93 36.10
N SER A 73 -0.50 -0.64 35.38
CA SER A 73 -0.22 -1.18 34.05
C SER A 73 -0.27 -2.73 34.00
N ALA A 74 -0.36 -3.39 35.13
CA ALA A 74 -0.54 -4.83 35.30
C ALA A 74 -1.99 -5.31 35.00
N ASP A 75 -2.99 -4.42 35.06
CA ASP A 75 -4.41 -4.78 34.81
C ASP A 75 -4.80 -4.64 33.33
N ILE A 76 -3.96 -4.02 32.52
CA ILE A 76 -4.11 -4.02 31.06
C ILE A 76 -3.76 -5.42 30.59
N SER A 77 -4.77 -6.18 30.14
CA SER A 77 -4.54 -7.56 29.73
C SER A 77 -3.39 -7.61 28.71
N ASP A 78 -2.46 -8.55 28.88
CA ASP A 78 -1.31 -8.79 27.98
C ASP A 78 -1.73 -8.85 26.50
N GLU A 79 -2.98 -9.21 26.23
CA GLU A 79 -3.58 -9.23 24.91
C GLU A 79 -3.71 -7.84 24.29
N ILE A 80 -4.11 -6.83 25.06
CA ILE A 80 -4.26 -5.45 24.58
C ILE A 80 -2.87 -4.86 24.32
N PHE A 81 -1.94 -5.06 25.26
CA PHE A 81 -0.55 -4.62 25.09
C PHE A 81 0.08 -5.23 23.83
N ARG A 82 -0.11 -6.53 23.61
CA ARG A 82 0.37 -7.23 22.41
C ARG A 82 -0.25 -6.66 21.14
N LYS A 83 -1.57 -6.47 21.08
CA LYS A 83 -2.25 -5.88 19.91
C LYS A 83 -1.81 -4.45 19.64
N CYS A 84 -1.58 -3.65 20.66
CA CYS A 84 -1.03 -2.32 20.52
C CYS A 84 0.37 -2.37 19.91
N SER A 85 1.23 -3.26 20.41
CA SER A 85 2.58 -3.46 19.88
C SER A 85 2.58 -3.96 18.44
N GLU A 86 1.75 -4.94 18.11
CA GLU A 86 1.63 -5.50 16.75
C GLU A 86 1.16 -4.46 15.70
N ASN A 87 0.34 -3.49 16.12
CA ASN A 87 -0.21 -2.46 15.25
C ASN A 87 0.48 -1.10 15.36
N ASN A 88 1.57 -0.99 16.14
CA ASN A 88 2.24 0.27 16.43
C ASN A 88 1.27 1.34 16.97
N LEU A 89 0.36 0.93 17.86
CA LEU A 89 -0.57 1.86 18.50
C LEU A 89 0.10 2.47 19.74
N THR A 90 -0.03 3.78 19.85
CA THR A 90 0.27 4.50 21.09
C THR A 90 -1.01 5.14 21.59
N TRP A 91 -1.23 5.14 22.88
CA TRP A 91 -2.45 5.65 23.49
C TRP A 91 -2.22 6.27 24.84
N VAL A 92 -3.09 7.16 25.22
CA VAL A 92 -3.15 7.79 26.52
C VAL A 92 -4.61 7.96 26.92
N VAL A 93 -4.90 7.77 28.20
CA VAL A 93 -6.21 8.03 28.81
C VAL A 93 -5.99 8.98 29.97
N ILE A 94 -6.80 10.04 30.01
CA ILE A 94 -6.79 11.05 31.09
C ILE A 94 -8.18 11.18 31.72
N THR A 95 -8.22 11.55 32.98
CA THR A 95 -9.46 11.94 33.67
C THR A 95 -9.96 13.28 33.16
N GLU A 96 -11.20 13.68 33.56
CA GLU A 96 -11.74 15.02 33.33
C GLU A 96 -10.84 16.13 33.92
N ASP A 97 -10.16 15.85 35.03
CA ASP A 97 -9.22 16.79 35.67
C ASP A 97 -7.83 16.83 34.99
N GLY A 98 -7.64 16.07 33.90
CA GLY A 98 -6.40 16.05 33.15
C GLY A 98 -5.30 15.18 33.76
N GLN A 99 -5.61 14.31 34.72
CA GLN A 99 -4.64 13.38 35.30
C GLN A 99 -4.48 12.15 34.40
N ASN A 100 -3.24 11.75 34.13
CA ASN A 100 -2.95 10.56 33.37
C ASN A 100 -3.38 9.30 34.15
N VAL A 101 -4.26 8.50 33.55
CA VAL A 101 -4.73 7.23 34.11
C VAL A 101 -3.84 6.08 33.66
N CYS A 102 -3.61 6.01 32.36
CA CYS A 102 -2.71 5.04 31.77
C CYS A 102 -2.23 5.50 30.39
N SER A 103 -1.03 5.06 30.03
CA SER A 103 -0.43 5.33 28.73
C SER A 103 0.37 4.13 28.25
N VAL A 104 0.41 3.94 26.92
CA VAL A 104 1.21 2.90 26.27
C VAL A 104 1.93 3.51 25.07
N GLY A 105 3.23 3.36 25.05
CA GLY A 105 4.10 3.81 23.95
C GLY A 105 5.17 4.79 24.40
N SER A 106 5.90 5.34 23.43
CA SER A 106 6.92 6.36 23.65
C SER A 106 6.33 7.76 23.54
N ASN A 107 6.89 8.72 24.28
CA ASN A 107 6.49 10.15 24.28
C ASN A 107 5.11 10.41 24.91
N GLU A 108 4.86 9.86 26.09
CA GLU A 108 3.63 10.02 26.85
C GLU A 108 3.24 11.49 27.06
N ASP A 109 4.18 12.34 27.46
CA ASP A 109 3.96 13.77 27.68
C ASP A 109 3.44 14.49 26.43
N LEU A 110 3.90 14.11 25.24
CA LEU A 110 3.44 14.68 23.99
C LEU A 110 2.03 14.23 23.63
N LEU A 111 1.68 12.97 23.95
CA LEU A 111 0.33 12.45 23.71
C LEU A 111 -0.68 13.12 24.63
N GLU A 112 -0.31 13.27 25.88
CA GLU A 112 -1.14 13.94 26.90
C GLU A 112 -1.36 15.41 26.54
N ALA A 113 -0.29 16.15 26.25
CA ALA A 113 -0.40 17.54 25.81
C ALA A 113 -1.29 17.71 24.57
N ARG A 114 -1.22 16.76 23.63
CA ARG A 114 -2.04 16.76 22.44
C ARG A 114 -3.51 16.49 22.75
N LEU A 115 -3.79 15.49 23.60
CA LEU A 115 -5.15 15.18 24.03
C LEU A 115 -5.77 16.37 24.76
N LEU A 116 -5.03 16.99 25.68
CA LEU A 116 -5.45 18.21 26.35
C LEU A 116 -5.72 19.36 25.37
N GLY A 117 -4.90 19.45 24.31
CA GLY A 117 -5.12 20.40 23.22
C GLY A 117 -6.47 20.21 22.54
N TYR A 118 -6.91 18.98 22.30
CA TYR A 118 -8.21 18.66 21.73
C TYR A 118 -9.36 18.93 22.70
N VAL A 119 -9.26 18.43 23.93
CA VAL A 119 -10.30 18.55 24.96
C VAL A 119 -10.59 20.03 25.26
N TYR A 120 -9.55 20.85 25.45
CA TYR A 120 -9.69 22.27 25.80
C TYR A 120 -9.70 23.18 24.57
N ASN A 121 -9.70 22.62 23.35
CA ASN A 121 -9.71 23.38 22.11
C ASN A 121 -8.57 24.45 22.00
N LEU A 122 -7.41 24.09 22.58
CA LEU A 122 -6.25 24.97 22.63
C LEU A 122 -5.48 24.99 21.31
N ASP A 123 -5.57 23.93 20.54
CA ASP A 123 -4.80 23.72 19.30
C ASP A 123 -5.56 24.21 18.06
N LYS A 124 -5.96 25.50 18.08
CA LYS A 124 -6.52 26.18 16.89
C LYS A 124 -5.50 26.40 15.78
N GLN A 125 -4.25 26.01 15.97
CA GLN A 125 -3.18 26.29 15.00
C GLN A 125 -2.90 25.13 14.05
N LYS A 126 -3.68 25.12 12.93
CA LYS A 126 -3.15 24.77 11.59
C LYS A 126 -2.56 23.35 11.38
N THR A 127 -3.02 22.38 12.09
CA THR A 127 -2.81 21.02 11.65
C THR A 127 -3.75 20.76 10.47
N LYS A 128 -3.25 20.24 9.35
CA LYS A 128 -4.12 19.79 8.26
C LYS A 128 -4.75 18.49 8.73
N GLU A 129 -5.92 18.60 9.34
CA GLU A 129 -6.70 17.48 9.81
C GLU A 129 -7.65 17.06 8.71
N LYS A 130 -7.65 15.77 8.38
CA LYS A 130 -8.63 15.16 7.50
C LYS A 130 -9.45 14.18 8.32
N ILE A 131 -10.69 14.53 8.61
CA ILE A 131 -11.62 13.66 9.31
C ILE A 131 -11.90 12.46 8.41
N LEU A 132 -11.72 11.26 8.95
CA LEU A 132 -11.98 9.99 8.31
C LEU A 132 -13.31 9.39 8.80
N VAL A 133 -13.58 9.49 10.10
CA VAL A 133 -14.80 9.02 10.75
C VAL A 133 -15.17 9.99 11.85
N GLN A 134 -16.44 10.29 11.97
CA GLN A 134 -17.00 11.09 13.06
C GLN A 134 -18.19 10.35 13.63
N GLU A 135 -18.09 9.95 14.88
CA GLU A 135 -19.12 9.36 15.70
C GLU A 135 -19.49 10.34 16.82
N ASP A 136 -20.53 10.04 17.58
CA ASP A 136 -20.99 10.94 18.65
C ASP A 136 -19.97 11.08 19.80
N ASP A 137 -19.25 9.99 20.10
CA ASP A 137 -18.35 9.90 21.26
C ASP A 137 -16.87 10.06 20.87
N TYR A 138 -16.50 9.90 19.59
CA TYR A 138 -15.12 10.00 19.14
C TYR A 138 -14.97 10.41 17.68
N VAL A 139 -13.78 10.89 17.33
CA VAL A 139 -13.40 11.25 15.97
C VAL A 139 -12.15 10.46 15.58
N ILE A 140 -12.11 9.95 14.34
CA ILE A 140 -10.88 9.39 13.72
C ILE A 140 -10.46 10.33 12.60
N GLN A 141 -9.22 10.75 12.65
CA GLN A 141 -8.67 11.73 11.72
C GLN A 141 -7.24 11.39 11.29
N GLN A 142 -6.88 11.84 10.09
CA GLN A 142 -5.50 11.84 9.62
C GLN A 142 -4.89 13.20 9.93
N VAL A 143 -3.74 13.20 10.58
CA VAL A 143 -3.08 14.41 11.07
C VAL A 143 -1.62 14.42 10.68
N SER A 144 -1.13 15.58 10.27
CA SER A 144 0.30 15.83 10.08
C SER A 144 0.89 16.48 11.32
N ASP A 145 1.69 15.74 12.06
CA ASP A 145 2.39 16.26 13.24
C ASP A 145 3.66 16.99 12.81
N ARG A 146 3.65 18.32 12.95
CA ARG A 146 4.78 19.16 12.56
C ARG A 146 6.02 18.99 13.44
N PHE A 147 5.82 18.62 14.69
CA PHE A 147 6.93 18.42 15.63
C PHE A 147 7.64 17.11 15.37
N ALA A 148 6.88 16.04 15.09
CA ALA A 148 7.45 14.75 14.71
C ALA A 148 7.85 14.67 13.23
N GLY A 149 7.36 15.58 12.36
CA GLY A 149 7.56 15.52 10.92
C GLY A 149 6.88 14.32 10.25
N MET A 150 5.92 13.69 10.94
CA MET A 150 5.26 12.45 10.54
C MET A 150 3.75 12.64 10.43
N GLU A 151 3.12 11.79 9.65
CA GLU A 151 1.66 11.70 9.61
C GLU A 151 1.16 10.52 10.45
N TYR A 152 0.02 10.75 11.11
CA TYR A 152 -0.65 9.78 11.96
C TYR A 152 -2.10 9.61 11.57
N VAL A 153 -2.66 8.43 11.79
CA VAL A 153 -4.10 8.26 11.98
C VAL A 153 -4.32 8.19 13.49
N GLU A 154 -5.17 9.06 14.00
CA GLU A 154 -5.46 9.14 15.42
C GLU A 154 -6.97 9.13 15.67
N SER A 155 -7.35 8.56 16.79
CA SER A 155 -8.72 8.60 17.33
C SER A 155 -8.67 9.25 18.70
N TRP A 156 -9.54 10.21 18.92
CA TRP A 156 -9.69 10.86 20.22
C TRP A 156 -11.16 11.06 20.54
N GLY A 157 -11.51 11.08 21.80
CA GLY A 157 -12.88 11.23 22.24
C GLY A 157 -13.04 11.04 23.74
N GLN A 158 -14.30 10.84 24.15
CA GLN A 158 -14.66 10.61 25.55
C GLN A 158 -15.23 9.20 25.72
N LEU A 159 -14.75 8.48 26.73
CA LEU A 159 -15.27 7.18 27.10
C LEU A 159 -16.55 7.35 27.95
N LYS A 160 -17.36 6.30 28.05
CA LYS A 160 -18.62 6.29 28.84
C LYS A 160 -18.40 6.57 30.32
N ASN A 161 -17.21 6.32 30.83
CA ASN A 161 -16.84 6.61 32.24
C ASN A 161 -16.37 8.06 32.47
N GLY A 162 -16.44 8.94 31.45
CA GLY A 162 -16.04 10.34 31.52
C GLY A 162 -14.57 10.61 31.20
N CYS A 163 -13.72 9.60 31.13
CA CYS A 163 -12.31 9.77 30.75
C CYS A 163 -12.16 10.14 29.28
N TYR A 164 -11.13 10.92 28.95
CA TYR A 164 -10.75 11.22 27.60
C TYR A 164 -9.61 10.28 27.14
N PHE A 165 -9.61 9.95 25.86
CA PHE A 165 -8.59 9.10 25.26
C PHE A 165 -8.02 9.66 23.97
N LEU A 166 -6.78 9.31 23.68
CA LEU A 166 -6.14 9.50 22.37
C LEU A 166 -5.41 8.21 22.02
N ILE A 167 -5.72 7.64 20.86
CA ILE A 167 -5.02 6.49 20.28
C ILE A 167 -4.48 6.93 18.94
N ARG A 168 -3.20 6.67 18.65
CA ARG A 168 -2.63 7.01 17.35
C ARG A 168 -1.70 5.92 16.81
N THR A 169 -1.56 5.90 15.49
CA THR A 169 -0.65 5.04 14.75
C THR A 169 0.06 5.82 13.64
N PRO A 170 1.38 5.69 13.46
CA PRO A 170 2.10 6.41 12.43
C PRO A 170 1.80 5.85 11.05
N LEU A 171 1.69 6.73 10.05
CA LEU A 171 1.56 6.38 8.64
C LEU A 171 2.91 6.23 7.92
N GLU A 172 3.99 6.72 8.51
CA GLU A 172 5.33 6.72 7.91
C GLU A 172 5.81 5.31 7.57
N SER A 173 5.64 4.36 8.48
CA SER A 173 5.97 2.94 8.25
C SER A 173 5.23 2.32 7.07
N ILE A 174 4.06 2.84 6.75
CA ILE A 174 3.23 2.41 5.63
C ILE A 174 3.78 2.95 4.32
N ARG A 175 4.12 4.24 4.25
CA ARG A 175 4.71 4.86 3.08
C ARG A 175 6.04 4.23 2.71
N GLU A 176 6.86 3.92 3.69
CA GLU A 176 8.11 3.19 3.49
C GLU A 176 7.84 1.80 2.92
N SER A 177 6.90 1.04 3.48
CA SER A 177 6.51 -0.29 2.99
C SER A 177 5.98 -0.23 1.55
N VAL A 178 5.16 0.78 1.21
CA VAL A 178 4.66 1.01 -0.15
C VAL A 178 5.81 1.30 -1.11
N SER A 179 6.76 2.15 -0.72
CA SER A 179 7.93 2.49 -1.52
C SER A 179 8.82 1.27 -1.79
N ILE A 180 9.06 0.45 -0.76
CA ILE A 180 9.82 -0.80 -0.88
C ILE A 180 9.11 -1.78 -1.81
N SER A 181 7.79 -1.96 -1.64
CA SER A 181 6.98 -2.82 -2.49
C SER A 181 7.02 -2.37 -3.96
N ASN A 182 6.86 -1.08 -4.22
CA ASN A 182 6.93 -0.54 -5.58
C ASN A 182 8.30 -0.75 -6.23
N SER A 183 9.37 -0.55 -5.48
CA SER A 183 10.73 -0.82 -5.95
C SER A 183 10.92 -2.31 -6.28
N PHE A 184 10.40 -3.19 -5.42
CA PHE A 184 10.46 -4.64 -5.65
C PHE A 184 9.68 -5.04 -6.92
N TYR A 185 8.45 -4.56 -7.12
CA TYR A 185 7.67 -4.82 -8.33
C TYR A 185 8.37 -4.34 -9.59
N LEU A 186 9.06 -3.20 -9.52
CA LEU A 186 9.82 -2.67 -10.63
C LEU A 186 10.99 -3.60 -11.00
N TYR A 187 11.77 -4.06 -10.03
CA TYR A 187 12.87 -5.01 -10.27
C TYR A 187 12.37 -6.34 -10.83
N VAL A 188 11.34 -6.92 -10.23
CA VAL A 188 10.74 -8.16 -10.71
C VAL A 188 10.15 -7.98 -12.12
N GLY A 189 9.46 -6.87 -12.36
CA GLY A 189 8.87 -6.56 -13.65
C GLY A 189 9.93 -6.42 -14.77
N ILE A 190 11.01 -5.70 -14.52
CA ILE A 190 12.12 -5.58 -15.48
C ILE A 190 12.70 -6.96 -15.78
N THR A 191 12.93 -7.78 -14.75
CA THR A 191 13.47 -9.13 -14.91
C THR A 191 12.56 -10.00 -15.79
N ILE A 192 11.24 -9.96 -15.55
CA ILE A 192 10.24 -10.67 -16.35
C ILE A 192 10.26 -10.18 -17.80
N ILE A 193 10.33 -8.87 -18.05
CA ILE A 193 10.38 -8.30 -19.40
C ILE A 193 11.63 -8.79 -20.15
N VAL A 194 12.79 -8.81 -19.51
CA VAL A 194 14.05 -9.29 -20.12
C VAL A 194 13.93 -10.78 -20.48
N ILE A 195 13.48 -11.62 -19.54
CA ILE A 195 13.32 -13.07 -19.78
C ILE A 195 12.28 -13.31 -20.89
N SER A 196 11.14 -12.63 -20.84
CA SER A 196 10.09 -12.74 -21.85
C SER A 196 10.57 -12.28 -23.22
N GLY A 197 11.36 -11.21 -23.30
CA GLY A 197 11.96 -10.73 -24.53
C GLY A 197 12.88 -11.76 -25.17
N ILE A 198 13.72 -12.44 -24.38
CA ILE A 198 14.59 -13.52 -24.84
C ILE A 198 13.75 -14.70 -25.35
N LEU A 199 12.75 -15.13 -24.59
CA LEU A 199 11.84 -16.23 -24.97
C LEU A 199 11.09 -15.92 -26.28
N ILE A 200 10.51 -14.73 -26.38
CA ILE A 200 9.81 -14.28 -27.60
C ILE A 200 10.77 -14.29 -28.79
N TRP A 201 11.99 -13.83 -28.61
CA TRP A 201 13.00 -13.86 -29.68
C TRP A 201 13.32 -15.27 -30.17
N ILE A 202 13.49 -16.25 -29.24
CA ILE A 202 13.75 -17.67 -29.56
C ILE A 202 12.54 -18.30 -30.25
N ILE A 203 11.34 -18.14 -29.69
CA ILE A 203 10.11 -18.73 -30.19
C ILE A 203 9.78 -18.18 -31.58
N THR A 204 9.87 -16.86 -31.75
CA THR A 204 9.58 -16.21 -33.04
C THR A 204 10.58 -16.69 -34.11
N LYS A 205 11.84 -16.90 -33.75
CA LYS A 205 12.83 -17.47 -34.68
C LYS A 205 12.47 -18.89 -35.11
N LYS A 206 11.97 -19.72 -34.18
CA LYS A 206 11.59 -21.12 -34.46
C LYS A 206 10.31 -21.24 -35.30
N ILE A 207 9.32 -20.40 -35.03
CA ILE A 207 8.00 -20.47 -35.67
C ILE A 207 7.99 -19.74 -37.03
N THR A 208 8.63 -18.59 -37.12
CA THR A 208 8.57 -17.77 -38.35
C THR A 208 9.34 -18.38 -39.50
N LYS A 209 10.39 -19.16 -39.22
CA LYS A 209 11.19 -19.80 -40.28
C LYS A 209 10.36 -20.83 -41.10
N PRO A 210 9.70 -21.84 -40.51
CA PRO A 210 8.91 -22.80 -41.27
C PRO A 210 7.69 -22.15 -41.96
N ILE A 211 7.06 -21.16 -41.34
CA ILE A 211 5.93 -20.45 -41.99
C ILE A 211 6.38 -19.69 -43.25
N SER A 212 7.54 -19.04 -43.18
CA SER A 212 8.14 -18.35 -44.30
C SER A 212 8.49 -19.31 -45.45
N GLU A 213 9.02 -20.50 -45.15
CA GLU A 213 9.32 -21.54 -46.14
C GLU A 213 8.06 -22.08 -46.77
N LEU A 214 6.99 -22.37 -46.00
CA LEU A 214 5.69 -22.79 -46.53
C LEU A 214 5.02 -21.71 -47.43
N THR A 215 5.10 -20.45 -47.04
CA THR A 215 4.57 -19.35 -47.83
C THR A 215 5.31 -19.22 -49.15
N LEU A 216 6.64 -19.36 -49.15
CA LEU A 216 7.46 -19.32 -50.35
C LEU A 216 7.11 -20.48 -51.29
N LEU A 217 6.94 -21.69 -50.78
CA LEU A 217 6.50 -22.86 -51.52
C LEU A 217 5.12 -22.66 -52.14
N SER A 218 4.16 -22.15 -51.36
CA SER A 218 2.81 -21.84 -51.83
C SER A 218 2.83 -20.81 -52.95
N THR A 219 3.67 -19.78 -52.85
CA THR A 219 3.80 -18.77 -53.91
C THR A 219 4.40 -19.37 -55.18
N LYS A 220 5.43 -20.21 -55.05
CA LYS A 220 6.04 -20.90 -56.20
C LYS A 220 5.07 -21.87 -56.89
N MET A 221 4.28 -22.62 -56.09
CA MET A 221 3.21 -23.46 -56.63
C MET A 221 2.12 -22.66 -57.35
N SER A 222 1.79 -21.49 -56.85
CA SER A 222 0.82 -20.58 -57.52
C SER A 222 1.34 -20.02 -58.86
N GLU A 223 2.67 -19.91 -59.01
CA GLU A 223 3.34 -19.49 -60.25
C GLU A 223 3.62 -20.67 -61.20
N LEU A 224 3.02 -21.86 -60.94
CA LEU A 224 3.17 -23.10 -61.74
C LEU A 224 4.62 -23.67 -61.75
N ASP A 225 5.45 -23.28 -60.83
CA ASP A 225 6.80 -23.86 -60.66
C ASP A 225 6.70 -25.10 -59.74
N PHE A 226 6.48 -26.28 -60.33
CA PHE A 226 6.34 -27.56 -59.65
C PHE A 226 7.68 -28.24 -59.28
N ASP A 227 8.83 -27.68 -59.63
CA ASP A 227 10.15 -28.21 -59.27
C ASP A 227 10.61 -27.78 -57.87
N ALA A 228 9.79 -26.97 -57.17
CA ALA A 228 10.14 -26.52 -55.81
C ALA A 228 9.87 -27.66 -54.80
N LYS A 229 10.94 -28.25 -54.26
CA LYS A 229 10.93 -29.24 -53.16
C LYS A 229 11.13 -28.59 -51.80
N TYR A 230 10.47 -29.18 -50.81
CA TYR A 230 10.66 -28.79 -49.39
C TYR A 230 12.01 -29.20 -48.82
#